data_86e01ecea678aaab10d8cef6a1abef82
#
_entry.id   86e01ecea678aaab10d8cef6a1abef82
#
_cell.length_a   1.000
_cell.length_b   1.000
_cell.length_c   1.000
_cell.angle_alpha   90.00
_cell.angle_beta   90.00
_cell.angle_gamma   90.00
#
_symmetry.space_group_name_H-M   'P 1'
#
loop_
_entity.id
_entity.type
_entity.pdbx_description
1 polymer ?
#
loop_
_entity_poly.entity_id
_entity_poly.type
_entity_poly.pdbx_seq_one_letter_code
_entity_poly.pdbx_strand_id
1 'polypeptide(L)'
;MARCLRASRYRALSALLLALFLAGCAGLGPAIDPPRVSVDSVKSLPMADSGPRFRIVLRIANPNAQALDIAGISYGIALLERELVSGVTNQVPAIAGYTEEQVTIDAGVNLLEVLKLLGSLGRARSDALEYRFTAKIDFRGLLPTQYVEDSGVLRLN
;
A
#
# COMPACT_ATOMS: atom_id res chain seq x y z
N MET A 1 -32.80 -34.46 -44.21
CA MET A 1 -32.15 -34.63 -42.89
C MET A 1 -30.70 -34.07 -42.81
N ALA A 2 -29.93 -33.97 -43.90
CA ALA A 2 -28.51 -33.53 -43.85
C ALA A 2 -28.26 -32.04 -43.59
N ARG A 3 -29.22 -31.14 -43.78
CA ARG A 3 -29.08 -29.68 -43.56
C ARG A 3 -29.13 -29.27 -42.07
N CYS A 4 -29.86 -29.99 -41.21
CA CYS A 4 -29.97 -29.68 -39.79
C CYS A 4 -28.69 -30.01 -39.01
N LEU A 5 -27.99 -31.08 -39.41
CA LEU A 5 -26.74 -31.50 -38.77
C LEU A 5 -25.54 -30.53 -39.02
N ARG A 6 -25.53 -29.87 -40.18
CA ARG A 6 -24.50 -28.87 -40.48
C ARG A 6 -24.66 -27.60 -39.65
N ALA A 7 -25.89 -27.09 -39.47
CA ALA A 7 -26.14 -25.90 -38.67
C ALA A 7 -25.78 -26.06 -37.19
N SER A 8 -25.99 -27.27 -36.64
CA SER A 8 -25.61 -27.59 -35.25
C SER A 8 -24.10 -27.58 -35.04
N ARG A 9 -23.34 -28.10 -36.01
CA ARG A 9 -21.86 -28.13 -35.93
C ARG A 9 -21.23 -26.73 -35.98
N TYR A 10 -21.77 -25.82 -36.82
CA TYR A 10 -21.27 -24.42 -36.87
C TYR A 10 -21.63 -23.64 -35.59
N ARG A 11 -22.79 -23.89 -34.98
CA ARG A 11 -23.18 -23.32 -33.68
C ARG A 11 -22.26 -23.80 -32.56
N ALA A 12 -21.90 -25.06 -32.53
CA ALA A 12 -20.98 -25.63 -31.56
C ALA A 12 -19.55 -25.08 -31.75
N LEU A 13 -19.09 -24.93 -33.01
CA LEU A 13 -17.77 -24.37 -33.32
C LEU A 13 -17.68 -22.91 -32.96
N SER A 14 -18.71 -22.09 -33.22
CA SER A 14 -18.75 -20.69 -32.85
C SER A 14 -18.82 -20.48 -31.33
N ALA A 15 -19.55 -21.31 -30.61
CA ALA A 15 -19.57 -21.28 -29.14
C ALA A 15 -18.21 -21.66 -28.53
N LEU A 16 -17.52 -22.65 -29.10
CA LEU A 16 -16.19 -23.06 -28.67
C LEU A 16 -15.13 -21.95 -28.94
N LEU A 17 -15.18 -21.31 -30.13
CA LEU A 17 -14.33 -20.17 -30.45
C LEU A 17 -14.60 -18.99 -29.52
N LEU A 18 -15.85 -18.67 -29.24
CA LEU A 18 -16.21 -17.61 -28.31
C LEU A 18 -15.73 -17.90 -26.89
N ALA A 19 -15.85 -19.14 -26.42
CA ALA A 19 -15.32 -19.57 -25.13
C ALA A 19 -13.80 -19.49 -25.03
N LEU A 20 -13.06 -19.79 -26.12
CA LEU A 20 -11.61 -19.63 -26.19
C LEU A 20 -11.20 -18.15 -26.11
N PHE A 21 -11.95 -17.24 -26.74
CA PHE A 21 -11.70 -15.80 -26.68
C PHE A 21 -11.95 -15.21 -25.26
N LEU A 22 -12.91 -15.75 -24.52
CA LEU A 22 -13.20 -15.31 -23.14
C LEU A 22 -12.16 -15.85 -22.12
N ALA A 23 -11.51 -16.96 -22.39
CA ALA A 23 -10.49 -17.52 -21.49
C ALA A 23 -9.15 -16.76 -21.53
N GLY A 24 -8.92 -15.90 -22.55
CA GLY A 24 -7.65 -15.21 -22.77
C GLY A 24 -7.39 -13.96 -21.88
N CYS A 25 -8.35 -13.46 -21.11
CA CYS A 25 -8.22 -12.20 -20.35
C CYS A 25 -7.97 -12.39 -18.85
N ALA A 26 -7.79 -13.59 -18.33
CA ALA A 26 -7.52 -13.81 -16.92
C ALA A 26 -6.02 -13.69 -16.63
N GLY A 27 -5.58 -12.48 -16.27
CA GLY A 27 -4.40 -12.32 -15.41
C GLY A 27 -3.02 -12.47 -16.05
N LEU A 28 -2.74 -11.85 -17.19
CA LEU A 28 -1.38 -11.77 -17.77
C LEU A 28 -0.57 -10.54 -17.32
N GLY A 29 -0.91 -9.93 -16.18
CA GLY A 29 -0.01 -8.95 -15.57
C GLY A 29 1.17 -9.66 -14.90
N PRO A 30 2.38 -9.07 -14.91
CA PRO A 30 3.49 -9.61 -14.14
C PRO A 30 3.07 -9.67 -12.67
N ALA A 31 3.00 -10.89 -12.13
CA ALA A 31 2.77 -11.08 -10.71
C ALA A 31 4.04 -10.63 -9.98
N ILE A 32 3.92 -9.61 -9.14
CA ILE A 32 4.99 -9.18 -8.23
C ILE A 32 4.56 -9.43 -6.80
N ASP A 33 5.51 -9.83 -5.98
CA ASP A 33 5.30 -9.84 -4.54
C ASP A 33 5.28 -8.39 -4.03
N PRO A 34 4.36 -8.04 -3.11
CA PRO A 34 4.31 -6.69 -2.57
C PRO A 34 5.63 -6.34 -1.86
N PRO A 35 6.13 -5.10 -2.02
CA PRO A 35 7.31 -4.64 -1.30
C PRO A 35 7.03 -4.67 0.21
N ARG A 36 8.07 -4.94 0.99
CA ARG A 36 7.98 -4.90 2.45
C ARG A 36 8.35 -3.50 2.92
N VAL A 37 7.44 -2.88 3.68
CA VAL A 37 7.66 -1.53 4.22
C VAL A 37 7.73 -1.64 5.75
N SER A 38 8.75 -1.02 6.33
CA SER A 38 8.91 -0.91 7.78
C SER A 38 9.35 0.49 8.17
N VAL A 39 9.01 0.91 9.38
CA VAL A 39 9.47 2.18 9.94
C VAL A 39 10.85 1.99 10.54
N ASP A 40 11.84 2.70 10.00
CA ASP A 40 13.23 2.65 10.48
C ASP A 40 13.47 3.67 11.62
N SER A 41 12.96 4.90 11.48
CA SER A 41 13.05 5.91 12.52
C SER A 41 11.95 6.97 12.41
N VAL A 42 11.64 7.59 13.57
CA VAL A 42 10.75 8.75 13.68
C VAL A 42 11.45 9.83 14.49
N LYS A 43 11.52 11.06 13.95
CA LYS A 43 12.13 12.22 14.61
C LYS A 43 11.16 13.39 14.59
N SER A 44 11.05 14.13 15.70
CA SER A 44 10.30 15.38 15.70
C SER A 44 11.04 16.44 14.90
N LEU A 45 10.28 17.24 14.15
CA LEU A 45 10.75 18.43 13.45
C LEU A 45 10.29 19.69 14.20
N PRO A 46 10.91 20.86 13.92
CA PRO A 46 10.37 22.12 14.41
C PRO A 46 8.89 22.26 14.06
N MET A 47 8.12 22.78 15.02
CA MET A 47 6.69 23.03 14.85
C MET A 47 6.47 24.02 13.68
N ALA A 48 5.53 23.72 12.79
CA ALA A 48 5.05 24.65 11.79
C ALA A 48 3.75 25.31 12.26
N ASP A 49 3.29 26.33 11.53
CA ASP A 49 2.00 26.99 11.81
C ASP A 49 0.82 26.00 11.76
N SER A 50 0.96 24.94 10.98
CA SER A 50 -0.01 23.84 10.87
C SER A 50 0.03 22.82 12.01
N GLY A 51 1.00 22.93 12.95
CA GLY A 51 1.13 22.03 14.10
C GLY A 51 2.42 21.21 14.13
N PRO A 52 2.46 20.17 14.98
CA PRO A 52 3.62 19.29 15.11
C PRO A 52 3.91 18.54 13.81
N ARG A 53 5.20 18.38 13.52
CA ARG A 53 5.69 17.66 12.35
C ARG A 53 6.71 16.61 12.76
N PHE A 54 6.73 15.52 12.00
CA PHE A 54 7.66 14.42 12.21
C PHE A 54 8.33 14.04 10.91
N ARG A 55 9.59 13.71 10.99
CA ARG A 55 10.32 13.04 9.91
C ARG A 55 10.30 11.54 10.18
N ILE A 56 9.78 10.80 9.24
CA ILE A 56 9.66 9.35 9.29
C ILE A 56 10.54 8.79 8.20
N VAL A 57 11.44 7.89 8.56
CA VAL A 57 12.25 7.14 7.60
C VAL A 57 11.63 5.76 7.45
N LEU A 58 11.18 5.46 6.24
CA LEU A 58 10.69 4.15 5.87
C LEU A 58 11.81 3.37 5.18
N ARG A 59 11.90 2.08 5.46
CA ARG A 59 12.71 1.12 4.74
C ARG A 59 11.79 0.31 3.85
N ILE A 60 12.07 0.29 2.56
CA ILE A 60 11.29 -0.42 1.55
C ILE A 60 12.18 -1.48 0.92
N ALA A 61 11.87 -2.75 1.14
CA ALA A 61 12.59 -3.87 0.55
C ALA A 61 11.81 -4.42 -0.65
N ASN A 62 12.51 -4.64 -1.74
CA ASN A 62 11.99 -5.24 -2.96
C ASN A 62 12.27 -6.76 -2.95
N PRO A 63 11.27 -7.63 -2.76
CA PRO A 63 11.46 -9.08 -2.80
C PRO A 63 11.52 -9.66 -4.21
N ASN A 64 11.40 -8.83 -5.24
CA ASN A 64 11.34 -9.26 -6.64
C ASN A 64 12.70 -9.15 -7.33
N ALA A 65 12.91 -9.95 -8.38
CA ALA A 65 14.11 -9.86 -9.21
C ALA A 65 14.14 -8.58 -10.08
N GLN A 66 12.98 -8.06 -10.44
CA GLN A 66 12.85 -6.83 -11.22
C GLN A 66 12.89 -5.60 -10.33
N ALA A 67 13.42 -4.49 -10.85
CA ALA A 67 13.41 -3.22 -10.15
C ALA A 67 11.97 -2.68 -10.02
N LEU A 68 11.67 -2.04 -8.89
CA LEU A 68 10.42 -1.34 -8.64
C LEU A 68 10.62 0.16 -8.89
N ASP A 69 9.99 0.68 -9.92
CA ASP A 69 9.94 2.13 -10.20
C ASP A 69 8.64 2.69 -9.62
N ILE A 70 8.73 3.26 -8.43
CA ILE A 70 7.58 3.77 -7.68
C ILE A 70 7.21 5.15 -8.18
N ALA A 71 5.98 5.33 -8.63
CA ALA A 71 5.43 6.60 -9.08
C ALA A 71 5.04 7.48 -7.88
N GLY A 72 4.53 6.86 -6.82
CA GLY A 72 4.14 7.54 -5.60
C GLY A 72 3.65 6.58 -4.53
N ILE A 73 3.68 7.06 -3.30
CA ILE A 73 3.16 6.36 -2.11
C ILE A 73 2.16 7.27 -1.41
N SER A 74 0.94 6.78 -1.22
CA SER A 74 -0.03 7.35 -0.29
C SER A 74 0.02 6.55 0.99
N TYR A 75 0.16 7.21 2.13
CA TYR A 75 0.35 6.53 3.42
C TYR A 75 -0.56 7.10 4.50
N GLY A 76 -0.87 6.25 5.48
CA GLY A 76 -1.58 6.60 6.69
C GLY A 76 -0.98 5.92 7.91
N ILE A 77 -0.98 6.61 9.04
CA ILE A 77 -0.58 6.08 10.35
C ILE A 77 -1.70 6.34 11.33
N ALA A 78 -2.24 5.26 11.86
CA ALA A 78 -3.26 5.29 12.90
C ALA A 78 -2.70 4.80 14.23
N LEU A 79 -3.13 5.41 15.32
CA LEU A 79 -2.93 4.93 16.69
C LEU A 79 -4.32 4.73 17.33
N LEU A 80 -4.54 3.56 17.93
CA LEU A 80 -5.84 3.20 18.51
C LEU A 80 -6.99 3.46 17.51
N GLU A 81 -6.82 3.00 16.26
CA GLU A 81 -7.77 3.16 15.14
C GLU A 81 -8.07 4.61 14.73
N ARG A 82 -7.33 5.59 15.23
CA ARG A 82 -7.43 7.00 14.83
C ARG A 82 -6.29 7.35 13.90
N GLU A 83 -6.61 7.76 12.68
CA GLU A 83 -5.62 8.27 11.74
C GLU A 83 -5.08 9.62 12.24
N LEU A 84 -3.79 9.63 12.62
CA LEU A 84 -3.10 10.81 13.11
C LEU A 84 -2.29 11.49 12.02
N VAL A 85 -1.80 10.71 11.09
CA VAL A 85 -0.92 11.15 10.00
C VAL A 85 -1.39 10.52 8.72
N SER A 86 -1.51 11.32 7.67
CA SER A 86 -1.66 10.84 6.30
C SER A 86 -0.95 11.76 5.32
N GLY A 87 -0.58 11.23 4.18
CA GLY A 87 0.10 12.00 3.16
C GLY A 87 0.43 11.22 1.91
N VAL A 88 1.08 11.93 0.99
CA VAL A 88 1.57 11.37 -0.26
C VAL A 88 3.00 11.82 -0.51
N THR A 89 3.81 10.95 -1.11
CA THR A 89 5.15 11.29 -1.59
C THR A 89 5.40 10.66 -2.94
N ASN A 90 6.11 11.39 -3.80
CA ASN A 90 6.63 10.90 -5.07
C ASN A 90 8.17 10.93 -5.13
N GLN A 91 8.79 11.27 -4.01
CA GLN A 91 10.24 11.31 -3.86
C GLN A 91 10.75 9.94 -3.40
N VAL A 92 10.59 8.96 -4.26
CA VAL A 92 10.98 7.58 -3.99
C VAL A 92 11.99 7.16 -5.05
N PRO A 93 13.20 6.72 -4.66
CA PRO A 93 14.16 6.18 -5.62
C PRO A 93 13.65 4.87 -6.21
N ALA A 94 14.13 4.51 -7.40
CA ALA A 94 13.90 3.18 -7.95
C ALA A 94 14.64 2.15 -7.08
N ILE A 95 13.94 1.07 -6.72
CA ILE A 95 14.47 0.02 -5.84
C ILE A 95 14.88 -1.16 -6.70
N ALA A 96 16.18 -1.44 -6.78
CA ALA A 96 16.69 -2.57 -7.56
C ALA A 96 16.16 -3.91 -7.04
N GLY A 97 16.20 -4.95 -7.88
CA GLY A 97 15.76 -6.29 -7.48
C GLY A 97 16.56 -6.81 -6.29
N TYR A 98 15.87 -7.39 -5.32
CA TYR A 98 16.44 -7.96 -4.09
C TYR A 98 17.26 -6.97 -3.24
N THR A 99 16.96 -5.66 -3.34
CA THR A 99 17.56 -4.62 -2.51
C THR A 99 16.54 -3.89 -1.66
N GLU A 100 17.02 -3.02 -0.79
CA GLU A 100 16.19 -2.13 0.01
C GLU A 100 16.67 -0.69 -0.12
N GLU A 101 15.73 0.24 0.00
CA GLU A 101 15.98 1.69 -0.03
C GLU A 101 15.26 2.39 1.11
N GLN A 102 15.82 3.52 1.53
CA GLN A 102 15.21 4.37 2.54
C GLN A 102 14.46 5.53 1.88
N VAL A 103 13.21 5.72 2.31
CA VAL A 103 12.36 6.83 1.87
C VAL A 103 12.04 7.70 3.08
N THR A 104 12.39 8.98 2.99
CA THR A 104 12.10 9.95 4.04
C THR A 104 10.81 10.70 3.71
N ILE A 105 9.90 10.74 4.66
CA ILE A 105 8.64 11.49 4.58
C ILE A 105 8.54 12.47 5.75
N ASP A 106 8.16 13.71 5.46
CA ASP A 106 7.87 14.73 6.48
C ASP A 106 6.35 14.82 6.62
N ALA A 107 5.84 14.44 7.78
CA ALA A 107 4.42 14.31 8.05
C ALA A 107 3.94 15.31 9.11
N GLY A 108 2.84 16.00 8.83
CA GLY A 108 2.10 16.78 9.82
C GLY A 108 1.12 15.92 10.59
N VAL A 109 0.90 16.21 11.86
CA VAL A 109 -0.03 15.48 12.72
C VAL A 109 -1.31 16.29 12.89
N ASN A 110 -2.45 15.64 12.80
CA ASN A 110 -3.73 16.27 13.08
C ASN A 110 -3.90 16.48 14.59
N LEU A 111 -3.75 17.74 15.03
CA LEU A 111 -3.83 18.11 16.44
C LEU A 111 -5.16 17.73 17.10
N LEU A 112 -6.28 17.84 16.37
CA LEU A 112 -7.59 17.47 16.88
C LEU A 112 -7.66 15.97 17.20
N GLU A 113 -7.08 15.13 16.35
CA GLU A 113 -7.06 13.70 16.58
C GLU A 113 -6.10 13.33 17.73
N VAL A 114 -4.97 14.04 17.88
CA VAL A 114 -4.09 13.90 19.05
C VAL A 114 -4.81 14.26 20.34
N LEU A 115 -5.54 15.35 20.39
CA LEU A 115 -6.29 15.76 21.59
C LEU A 115 -7.39 14.75 21.93
N LYS A 116 -8.09 14.22 20.93
CA LYS A 116 -9.08 13.14 21.12
C LYS A 116 -8.39 11.85 21.63
N LEU A 117 -7.21 11.54 21.10
CA LEU A 117 -6.42 10.39 21.54
C LEU A 117 -6.02 10.52 23.01
N LEU A 118 -5.44 11.67 23.39
CA LEU A 118 -5.05 11.95 24.79
C LEU A 118 -6.25 11.87 25.73
N GLY A 119 -7.41 12.41 25.31
CA GLY A 119 -8.65 12.28 26.08
C GLY A 119 -9.14 10.84 26.23
N SER A 120 -8.85 9.96 25.30
CA SER A 120 -9.17 8.52 25.40
C SER A 120 -8.17 7.75 26.25
N LEU A 121 -6.87 8.08 26.16
CA LEU A 121 -5.81 7.46 26.95
C LEU A 121 -5.95 7.76 28.46
N GLY A 122 -6.38 8.98 28.82
CA GLY A 122 -6.65 9.33 30.22
C GLY A 122 -7.77 8.50 30.88
N ARG A 123 -8.59 7.82 30.07
CA ARG A 123 -9.66 6.91 30.54
C ARG A 123 -9.26 5.43 30.47
N ALA A 124 -8.36 5.08 29.55
CA ALA A 124 -7.86 3.72 29.39
C ALA A 124 -6.49 3.62 30.06
N ARG A 125 -6.39 2.85 31.15
CA ARG A 125 -5.10 2.49 31.77
C ARG A 125 -4.37 1.46 30.91
N SER A 126 -4.00 1.84 29.70
CA SER A 126 -3.28 0.95 28.79
C SER A 126 -1.87 1.51 28.57
N ASP A 127 -0.87 0.75 29.01
CA ASP A 127 0.56 1.05 28.77
C ASP A 127 0.99 0.63 27.36
N ALA A 128 0.05 0.25 26.50
CA ALA A 128 0.28 -0.24 25.16
C ALA A 128 -0.59 0.51 24.14
N LEU A 129 0.03 1.05 23.10
CA LEU A 129 -0.62 1.72 21.99
C LEU A 129 -0.53 0.85 20.74
N GLU A 130 -1.67 0.44 20.23
CA GLU A 130 -1.73 -0.22 18.93
C GLU A 130 -1.54 0.79 17.82
N TYR A 131 -0.60 0.50 16.91
CA TYR A 131 -0.42 1.29 15.69
C TYR A 131 -0.79 0.46 14.47
N ARG A 132 -1.24 1.16 13.44
CA ARG A 132 -1.46 0.63 12.10
C ARG A 132 -0.85 1.59 11.08
N PHE A 133 0.04 1.07 10.27
CA PHE A 133 0.59 1.75 9.11
C PHE A 133 -0.07 1.17 7.86
N THR A 134 -0.55 2.01 6.97
CA THR A 134 -1.09 1.61 5.67
C THR A 134 -0.36 2.38 4.57
N ALA A 135 -0.08 1.72 3.47
CA ALA A 135 0.46 2.37 2.29
C ALA A 135 -0.15 1.81 1.01
N LYS A 136 -0.50 2.71 0.11
CA LYS A 136 -0.85 2.42 -1.28
C LYS A 136 0.34 2.84 -2.14
N ILE A 137 0.92 1.91 -2.88
CA ILE A 137 2.11 2.10 -3.70
C ILE A 137 1.72 1.97 -5.16
N ASP A 138 1.87 3.06 -5.90
CA ASP A 138 1.64 3.09 -7.33
C ASP A 138 2.99 3.05 -8.06
N PHE A 139 3.08 2.25 -9.11
CA PHE A 139 4.30 2.06 -9.91
C PHE A 139 4.19 2.76 -11.26
N ARG A 140 5.35 3.13 -11.84
CA ARG A 140 5.42 3.50 -13.23
C ARG A 140 5.39 2.25 -14.10
N GLY A 141 4.66 2.30 -15.20
CA GLY A 141 4.52 1.18 -16.14
C GLY A 141 3.29 0.32 -15.87
N LEU A 142 3.40 -1.00 -16.09
CA LEU A 142 2.27 -1.94 -16.09
C LEU A 142 2.13 -2.73 -14.78
N LEU A 143 2.91 -2.42 -13.75
CA LEU A 143 2.79 -3.09 -12.46
C LEU A 143 1.50 -2.67 -11.76
N PRO A 144 0.77 -3.61 -11.16
CA PRO A 144 -0.44 -3.28 -10.42
C PRO A 144 -0.11 -2.54 -9.13
N THR A 145 -0.97 -1.61 -8.74
CA THR A 145 -0.92 -0.95 -7.44
C THR A 145 -0.84 -1.99 -6.32
N GLN A 146 0.04 -1.76 -5.36
CA GLN A 146 0.19 -2.61 -4.18
C GLN A 146 -0.33 -1.90 -2.94
N TYR A 147 -0.94 -2.68 -2.03
CA TYR A 147 -1.37 -2.23 -0.73
C TYR A 147 -0.56 -2.96 0.33
N VAL A 148 0.02 -2.19 1.25
CA VAL A 148 0.84 -2.70 2.35
C VAL A 148 0.21 -2.24 3.65
N GLU A 149 0.11 -3.14 4.60
CA GLU A 149 -0.31 -2.86 5.97
C GLU A 149 0.70 -3.47 6.94
N ASP A 150 1.11 -2.68 7.91
CA ASP A 150 1.91 -3.10 9.06
C ASP A 150 1.23 -2.65 10.35
N SER A 151 1.23 -3.48 11.37
CA SER A 151 0.60 -3.18 12.64
C SER A 151 1.38 -3.78 13.80
N GLY A 152 1.32 -3.13 14.93
CA GLY A 152 2.03 -3.57 16.11
C GLY A 152 1.60 -2.81 17.36
N VAL A 153 2.36 -3.02 18.44
CA VAL A 153 2.09 -2.42 19.73
C VAL A 153 3.30 -1.65 20.20
N LEU A 154 3.13 -0.36 20.43
CA LEU A 154 4.10 0.50 21.08
C LEU A 154 3.90 0.44 22.58
N ARG A 155 4.94 0.05 23.32
CA ARG A 155 4.93 0.10 24.78
C ARG A 155 5.47 1.43 25.26
N LEU A 156 4.68 2.12 26.06
CA LEU A 156 5.11 3.35 26.71
C LEU A 156 5.89 2.97 27.98
N ASN A 157 7.18 3.27 28.00
CA ASN A 157 8.04 3.09 29.18
C ASN A 157 8.10 4.39 29.98
#